data_0c3de29c2b619904dd920bea5e7ddfb9
#
_entry.id   0c3de29c2b619904dd920bea5e7ddfb9
#
_cell.length_a   1.000
_cell.length_b   1.000
_cell.length_c   1.000
_cell.angle_alpha   90.00
_cell.angle_beta   90.00
_cell.angle_gamma   90.00
#
_symmetry.space_group_name_H-M   'P 1'
#
loop_
_entity.id
_entity.type
_entity.pdbx_description
1 polymer ?
#
loop_
_entity_poly.entity_id
_entity_poly.type
_entity_poly.pdbx_seq_one_letter_code
_entity_poly.pdbx_strand_id
1 'polypeptide(L)'
;MHAAAGLRSCSDAPPSKRLEATILVRRRPSAAAQERIAQVMRGDAPAIPREQAAEFLGTDPEDLQRVADFAGSVGLTVTESSPQKGSVGVSGTVLQMESAFGIKLLSCEMGGNVYITYEGVLTIPAALDQIVAAVLGLDQRPVARH
;
A
#
# COMPACT_ATOMS: atom_id res chain seq x y z
N MET A 1 -24.47 4.41 -29.79
CA MET A 1 -23.63 4.34 -29.59
C MET A 1 -22.93 3.55 -29.60
N HIS A 2 -22.67 3.62 -29.64
CA HIS A 2 -21.94 2.92 -29.63
C HIS A 2 -21.57 2.43 -28.74
N ALA A 3 -22.31 2.17 -28.02
CA ALA A 3 -21.31 1.82 -27.17
C ALA A 3 -20.51 0.75 -27.79
N ALA A 4 -19.39 1.11 -28.14
CA ALA A 4 -18.49 0.14 -28.70
C ALA A 4 -18.13 -0.85 -27.62
N ALA A 5 -17.89 -2.08 -27.98
CA ALA A 5 -17.32 -3.06 -27.09
C ALA A 5 -16.03 -2.48 -26.51
N GLY A 6 -15.85 -2.60 -25.22
CA GLY A 6 -14.70 -2.06 -24.55
C GLY A 6 -14.93 -0.71 -23.88
N LEU A 7 -16.04 -0.06 -24.14
CA LEU A 7 -16.37 1.15 -23.40
C LEU A 7 -16.79 0.76 -21.99
N ARG A 8 -16.31 1.52 -21.04
CA ARG A 8 -16.70 1.33 -19.66
C ARG A 8 -17.73 2.36 -19.25
N SER A 9 -18.59 1.97 -18.34
CA SER A 9 -19.56 2.84 -17.72
C SER A 9 -19.22 2.93 -16.25
N CYS A 10 -18.99 4.13 -15.76
CA CYS A 10 -18.58 4.34 -14.38
C CYS A 10 -19.55 5.25 -13.65
N SER A 11 -19.72 4.98 -12.37
CA SER A 11 -20.47 5.81 -11.47
C SER A 11 -19.72 5.90 -10.14
N ASP A 12 -20.16 6.82 -9.28
CA ASP A 12 -19.55 6.93 -7.96
C ASP A 12 -19.70 5.61 -7.22
N ALA A 13 -18.61 5.12 -6.62
CA ALA A 13 -18.69 3.93 -5.79
C ALA A 13 -19.57 4.22 -4.57
N PRO A 14 -20.38 3.24 -4.13
CA PRO A 14 -21.22 3.45 -2.95
C PRO A 14 -20.37 3.80 -1.73
N PRO A 15 -20.65 4.91 -1.02
CA PRO A 15 -19.78 5.37 0.07
C PRO A 15 -19.66 4.38 1.24
N SER A 16 -20.67 3.54 1.42
CA SER A 16 -20.64 2.56 2.51
C SER A 16 -20.03 1.22 2.11
N LYS A 17 -19.68 1.03 0.83
CA LYS A 17 -19.05 -0.21 0.39
C LYS A 17 -17.68 -0.36 1.04
N ARG A 18 -17.41 -1.54 1.59
CA ARG A 18 -16.12 -1.80 2.22
C ARG A 18 -15.12 -2.29 1.19
N LEU A 19 -13.91 -1.80 1.32
CA LEU A 19 -12.80 -2.16 0.46
C LEU A 19 -11.60 -2.55 1.31
N GLU A 20 -10.72 -3.31 0.72
CA GLU A 20 -9.43 -3.63 1.32
C GLU A 20 -8.34 -3.08 0.42
N ALA A 21 -7.29 -2.59 1.04
CA ALA A 21 -6.13 -2.10 0.33
C ALA A 21 -4.87 -2.59 1.02
N THR A 22 -3.78 -2.61 0.28
CA THR A 22 -2.48 -2.98 0.82
C THR A 22 -1.53 -1.82 0.60
N ILE A 23 -0.96 -1.33 1.68
CA ILE A 23 0.04 -0.25 1.60
C ILE A 23 1.41 -0.91 1.62
N LEU A 24 2.13 -0.77 0.52
CA LEU A 24 3.49 -1.29 0.41
C LEU A 24 4.47 -0.30 1.02
N VAL A 25 5.31 -0.80 1.90
CA VAL A 25 6.29 0.00 2.61
C VAL A 25 7.67 -0.28 2.02
N ARG A 26 8.43 0.78 1.77
CA ARG A 26 9.77 0.63 1.21
C ARG A 26 10.65 -0.16 2.18
N ARG A 27 11.44 -1.05 1.62
CA ARG A 27 12.38 -1.81 2.42
C ARG A 27 13.62 -0.96 2.65
N ARG A 28 13.98 -0.82 3.91
CA ARG A 28 15.22 -0.17 4.29
C ARG A 28 15.63 -0.69 5.66
N PRO A 29 16.93 -0.79 5.91
CA PRO A 29 17.38 -1.23 7.21
C PRO A 29 16.98 -0.22 8.30
N SER A 30 16.63 -0.73 9.48
CA SER A 30 16.44 0.13 10.66
C SER A 30 17.76 0.81 11.03
N ALA A 31 17.68 1.82 11.90
CA ALA A 31 18.91 2.48 12.39
C ALA A 31 19.84 1.47 13.06
N ALA A 32 19.30 0.55 13.85
CA ALA A 32 20.10 -0.49 14.49
C ALA A 32 20.74 -1.41 13.47
N ALA A 33 19.99 -1.79 12.41
CA ALA A 33 20.51 -2.63 11.34
C ALA A 33 21.61 -1.91 10.57
N GLN A 34 21.42 -0.63 10.28
CA GLN A 34 22.44 0.17 9.60
C GLN A 34 23.73 0.23 10.38
N GLU A 35 23.62 0.42 11.70
CA GLU A 35 24.82 0.44 12.56
C GLU A 35 25.52 -0.92 12.56
N ARG A 36 24.77 -2.00 12.61
CA ARG A 36 25.35 -3.34 12.56
C ARG A 36 26.07 -3.58 11.24
N ILE A 37 25.45 -3.19 10.14
CA ILE A 37 26.06 -3.31 8.82
C ILE A 37 27.36 -2.51 8.77
N ALA A 38 27.35 -1.29 9.29
CA ALA A 38 28.55 -0.46 9.34
C ALA A 38 29.66 -1.12 10.15
N GLN A 39 29.33 -1.75 11.29
CA GLN A 39 30.31 -2.46 12.10
C GLN A 39 30.93 -3.63 11.34
N VAL A 40 30.10 -4.38 10.62
CA VAL A 40 30.60 -5.49 9.81
C VAL A 40 31.54 -4.98 8.73
N MET A 41 31.18 -3.88 8.06
CA MET A 41 31.99 -3.31 6.99
C MET A 41 33.34 -2.79 7.49
N ARG A 42 33.40 -2.32 8.75
CA ARG A 42 34.66 -1.87 9.36
C ARG A 42 35.49 -3.02 9.93
N GLY A 43 34.95 -4.24 9.97
CA GLY A 43 35.60 -5.37 10.60
C GLY A 43 35.46 -5.42 12.10
N ASP A 44 34.58 -4.59 12.66
CA ASP A 44 34.35 -4.51 14.13
C ASP A 44 33.33 -5.50 14.65
N ALA A 45 32.66 -6.22 13.74
CA ALA A 45 31.69 -7.22 14.10
C ALA A 45 31.73 -8.36 13.09
N PRO A 46 31.32 -9.59 13.48
CA PRO A 46 31.29 -10.70 12.54
C PRO A 46 30.24 -10.50 11.47
N ALA A 47 30.42 -11.18 10.33
CA ALA A 47 29.46 -11.12 9.24
C ALA A 47 28.08 -11.56 9.72
N ILE A 48 27.04 -10.98 9.13
CA ILE A 48 25.67 -11.30 9.47
C ILE A 48 25.32 -12.67 8.86
N PRO A 49 24.89 -13.65 9.69
CA PRO A 49 24.48 -14.96 9.16
C PRO A 49 23.33 -14.80 8.16
N ARG A 50 23.29 -15.70 7.18
CA ARG A 50 22.28 -15.65 6.13
C ARG A 50 20.86 -15.64 6.69
N GLU A 51 20.59 -16.43 7.71
CA GLU A 51 19.26 -16.53 8.31
C GLU A 51 18.84 -15.25 9.01
N GLN A 52 19.78 -14.37 9.35
CA GLN A 52 19.49 -13.09 9.96
C GLN A 52 19.49 -11.94 8.94
N ALA A 53 20.04 -12.18 7.75
CA ALA A 53 20.15 -11.13 6.74
C ALA A 53 18.79 -10.56 6.35
N ALA A 54 17.77 -11.40 6.29
CA ALA A 54 16.43 -10.95 5.92
C ALA A 54 15.88 -9.94 6.94
N GLU A 55 16.18 -10.10 8.22
CA GLU A 55 15.75 -9.16 9.25
C GLU A 55 16.43 -7.80 9.06
N PHE A 56 17.70 -7.81 8.69
CA PHE A 56 18.45 -6.57 8.49
C PHE A 56 18.09 -5.87 7.19
N LEU A 57 17.69 -6.63 6.17
CA LEU A 57 17.38 -6.10 4.84
C LEU A 57 15.88 -5.96 4.60
N GLY A 58 15.07 -6.28 5.61
CA GLY A 58 13.62 -6.20 5.51
C GLY A 58 13.10 -4.79 5.75
N THR A 59 11.81 -4.73 5.99
CA THR A 59 11.12 -3.48 6.25
C THR A 59 11.35 -3.06 7.71
N ASP A 60 11.64 -1.78 7.93
CA ASP A 60 11.81 -1.25 9.28
C ASP A 60 10.48 -1.33 10.03
N PRO A 61 10.43 -1.99 11.19
CA PRO A 61 9.19 -2.07 11.96
C PRO A 61 8.63 -0.71 12.36
N GLU A 62 9.48 0.31 12.55
CA GLU A 62 9.00 1.66 12.86
C GLU A 62 8.25 2.24 11.68
N ASP A 63 8.68 1.97 10.45
CA ASP A 63 7.98 2.43 9.26
C ASP A 63 6.61 1.77 9.13
N LEU A 64 6.53 0.47 9.43
CA LEU A 64 5.25 -0.23 9.45
C LEU A 64 4.31 0.38 10.49
N GLN A 65 4.84 0.72 11.67
CA GLN A 65 4.03 1.33 12.71
C GLN A 65 3.53 2.71 12.31
N ARG A 66 4.37 3.50 11.65
CA ARG A 66 3.95 4.82 11.16
C ARG A 66 2.82 4.73 10.16
N VAL A 67 2.87 3.74 9.27
CA VAL A 67 1.81 3.51 8.31
C VAL A 67 0.54 3.05 9.01
N ALA A 68 0.66 2.15 9.99
CA ALA A 68 -0.48 1.69 10.77
C ALA A 68 -1.12 2.84 11.55
N ASP A 69 -0.32 3.72 12.12
CA ASP A 69 -0.82 4.88 12.85
C ASP A 69 -1.56 5.84 11.91
N PHE A 70 -1.03 6.05 10.71
CA PHE A 70 -1.72 6.84 9.70
C PHE A 70 -3.08 6.23 9.37
N ALA A 71 -3.12 4.92 9.11
CA ALA A 71 -4.37 4.24 8.78
C ALA A 71 -5.40 4.44 9.87
N GLY A 72 -5.02 4.27 11.13
CA GLY A 72 -5.91 4.49 12.26
C GLY A 72 -6.39 5.93 12.34
N SER A 73 -5.52 6.88 12.04
CA SER A 73 -5.86 8.30 12.14
C SER A 73 -6.89 8.75 11.10
N VAL A 74 -7.01 8.04 9.99
CA VAL A 74 -7.98 8.35 8.94
C VAL A 74 -9.18 7.40 8.94
N GLY A 75 -9.33 6.61 10.00
CA GLY A 75 -10.50 5.76 10.19
C GLY A 75 -10.42 4.40 9.54
N LEU A 76 -9.27 4.02 8.99
CA LEU A 76 -9.09 2.71 8.41
C LEU A 76 -8.72 1.69 9.49
N THR A 77 -9.05 0.43 9.24
CA THR A 77 -8.72 -0.67 10.14
C THR A 77 -7.52 -1.41 9.58
N VAL A 78 -6.49 -1.58 10.40
CA VAL A 78 -5.33 -2.39 10.00
C VAL A 78 -5.71 -3.86 10.15
N THR A 79 -5.60 -4.61 9.06
CA THR A 79 -5.94 -6.03 9.02
C THR A 79 -4.72 -6.91 9.09
N GLU A 80 -3.58 -6.43 8.64
CA GLU A 80 -2.34 -7.18 8.66
C GLU A 80 -1.17 -6.20 8.64
N SER A 81 -0.09 -6.58 9.30
CA SER A 81 1.17 -5.84 9.21
C SER A 81 2.27 -6.89 9.10
N SER A 82 2.98 -6.89 7.99
CA SER A 82 3.97 -7.93 7.69
C SER A 82 5.32 -7.34 7.36
N PRO A 83 6.30 -7.49 8.27
CA PRO A 83 7.67 -7.05 7.96
C PRO A 83 8.30 -7.82 6.81
N GLN A 84 7.98 -9.12 6.69
CA GLN A 84 8.52 -9.94 5.62
C GLN A 84 8.02 -9.50 4.25
N LYS A 85 6.73 -9.19 4.16
CA LYS A 85 6.12 -8.72 2.91
C LYS A 85 6.36 -7.24 2.68
N GLY A 86 6.71 -6.50 3.73
CA GLY A 86 6.83 -5.04 3.64
C GLY A 86 5.50 -4.39 3.36
N SER A 87 4.44 -4.82 4.04
CA SER A 87 3.09 -4.34 3.74
C SER A 87 2.23 -4.20 4.98
N VAL A 88 1.28 -3.27 4.89
CA VAL A 88 0.22 -3.10 5.89
C VAL A 88 -1.11 -3.21 5.16
N GLY A 89 -1.90 -4.21 5.53
CA GLY A 89 -3.24 -4.37 4.99
C GLY A 89 -4.23 -3.50 5.77
N VAL A 90 -5.12 -2.85 5.05
CA VAL A 90 -6.12 -1.97 5.67
C VAL A 90 -7.48 -2.23 5.06
N SER A 91 -8.54 -1.98 5.84
CA SER A 91 -9.90 -2.05 5.34
C SER A 91 -10.66 -0.81 5.77
N GLY A 92 -11.67 -0.45 5.01
CA GLY A 92 -12.52 0.68 5.32
C GLY A 92 -13.57 0.85 4.25
N THR A 93 -14.42 1.85 4.45
CA THR A 93 -15.44 2.18 3.46
C THR A 93 -14.84 2.98 2.32
N VAL A 94 -15.57 3.03 1.21
CA VAL A 94 -15.21 3.88 0.07
C VAL A 94 -14.95 5.32 0.55
N LEU A 95 -15.86 5.85 1.38
CA LEU A 95 -15.71 7.22 1.88
C LEU A 95 -14.43 7.40 2.67
N GLN A 96 -14.09 6.42 3.52
CA GLN A 96 -12.86 6.48 4.31
C GLN A 96 -11.63 6.42 3.42
N MET A 97 -11.65 5.56 2.40
CA MET A 97 -10.52 5.45 1.47
C MET A 97 -10.34 6.73 0.66
N GLU A 98 -11.44 7.32 0.20
CA GLU A 98 -11.37 8.59 -0.53
C GLU A 98 -10.75 9.70 0.31
N SER A 99 -11.18 9.77 1.56
CA SER A 99 -10.67 10.76 2.50
C SER A 99 -9.20 10.53 2.84
N ALA A 100 -8.82 9.25 3.01
CA ALA A 100 -7.46 8.89 3.39
C ALA A 100 -6.45 9.21 2.29
N PHE A 101 -6.82 8.97 1.03
CA PHE A 101 -5.86 9.03 -0.08
C PHE A 101 -6.13 10.17 -1.07
N GLY A 102 -7.15 10.98 -0.82
CA GLY A 102 -7.43 12.15 -1.66
C GLY A 102 -7.86 11.80 -3.08
N ILE A 103 -8.59 10.72 -3.25
CA ILE A 103 -9.04 10.23 -4.55
C ILE A 103 -10.56 10.12 -4.58
N LYS A 104 -11.09 9.92 -5.78
CA LYS A 104 -12.51 9.58 -5.96
C LYS A 104 -12.60 8.16 -6.45
N LEU A 105 -13.34 7.34 -5.73
CA LEU A 105 -13.53 5.93 -6.09
C LEU A 105 -14.75 5.76 -6.97
N LEU A 106 -14.61 4.93 -7.98
CA LEU A 106 -15.64 4.68 -8.98
C LEU A 106 -15.93 3.20 -9.06
N SER A 107 -17.20 2.88 -9.31
CA SER A 107 -17.63 1.54 -9.67
C SER A 107 -17.86 1.55 -11.16
N CYS A 108 -17.13 0.73 -11.87
CA CYS A 108 -17.16 0.70 -13.34
C CYS A 108 -17.61 -0.65 -13.84
N GLU A 109 -18.24 -0.64 -15.00
CA GLU A 109 -18.65 -1.87 -15.66
C GLU A 109 -18.10 -1.88 -17.08
N MET A 110 -17.52 -3.01 -17.46
CA MET A 110 -17.02 -3.20 -18.82
C MET A 110 -17.16 -4.68 -19.17
N GLY A 111 -17.88 -4.96 -20.27
CA GLY A 111 -18.07 -6.32 -20.72
C GLY A 111 -18.73 -7.24 -19.70
N GLY A 112 -19.64 -6.72 -18.89
CA GLY A 112 -20.32 -7.49 -17.86
C GLY A 112 -19.56 -7.63 -16.55
N ASN A 113 -18.34 -7.12 -16.48
CA ASN A 113 -17.52 -7.16 -15.27
C ASN A 113 -17.60 -5.84 -14.54
N VAL A 114 -17.83 -5.89 -13.22
CA VAL A 114 -17.87 -4.71 -12.38
C VAL A 114 -16.57 -4.67 -11.59
N TYR A 115 -15.93 -3.51 -11.53
CA TYR A 115 -14.69 -3.34 -10.80
C TYR A 115 -14.59 -1.95 -10.21
N ILE A 116 -13.71 -1.80 -9.22
CA ILE A 116 -13.44 -0.50 -8.59
C ILE A 116 -12.18 0.08 -9.21
N THR A 117 -12.19 1.38 -9.43
CA THR A 117 -11.01 2.13 -9.82
C THR A 117 -11.11 3.52 -9.19
N TYR A 118 -10.18 4.41 -9.50
CA TYR A 118 -10.21 5.76 -8.94
C TYR A 118 -9.76 6.79 -9.96
N GLU A 119 -10.21 8.03 -9.70
CA GLU A 119 -9.76 9.20 -10.40
C GLU A 119 -8.94 10.07 -9.47
N GLY A 120 -8.04 10.85 -10.05
CA GLY A 120 -7.19 11.74 -9.29
C GLY A 120 -5.84 11.11 -9.00
N VAL A 121 -5.01 11.85 -8.29
CA VAL A 121 -3.69 11.40 -7.89
C VAL A 121 -3.77 10.93 -6.44
N LEU A 122 -3.45 9.66 -6.21
CA LEU A 122 -3.43 9.11 -4.87
C LEU A 122 -2.38 9.85 -4.06
N THR A 123 -2.79 10.36 -2.91
CA THR A 123 -1.97 11.24 -2.08
C THR A 123 -1.80 10.65 -0.70
N ILE A 124 -0.62 10.79 -0.13
CA ILE A 124 -0.34 10.39 1.25
C ILE A 124 0.32 11.56 1.96
N PRO A 125 0.31 11.58 3.31
CA PRO A 125 0.98 12.65 4.03
C PRO A 125 2.47 12.73 3.69
N ALA A 126 3.01 13.94 3.64
CA ALA A 126 4.40 14.16 3.32
C ALA A 126 5.34 13.37 4.25
N ALA A 127 4.94 13.18 5.50
CA ALA A 127 5.74 12.42 6.46
C ALA A 127 5.92 10.96 6.05
N LEU A 128 5.03 10.42 5.22
CA LEU A 128 5.09 9.03 4.76
C LEU A 128 5.61 8.89 3.33
N ASP A 129 5.90 9.99 2.66
CA ASP A 129 6.29 9.98 1.26
C ASP A 129 7.55 9.14 1.00
N GLN A 130 8.49 9.13 1.93
CA GLN A 130 9.71 8.34 1.83
C GLN A 130 9.51 6.90 2.26
N ILE A 131 8.39 6.60 2.91
CA ILE A 131 8.14 5.31 3.53
C ILE A 131 7.25 4.45 2.65
N VAL A 132 6.20 5.03 2.06
CA VAL A 132 5.22 4.30 1.28
C VAL A 132 5.67 4.18 -0.17
N ALA A 133 5.70 2.95 -0.67
CA ALA A 133 6.07 2.68 -2.05
C ALA A 133 4.86 2.70 -2.98
N ALA A 134 3.73 2.16 -2.51
CA ALA A 134 2.52 2.05 -3.33
C ALA A 134 1.32 1.71 -2.45
N VAL A 135 0.13 1.96 -2.97
CA VAL A 135 -1.12 1.51 -2.37
C VAL A 135 -1.84 0.66 -3.43
N LEU A 136 -2.11 -0.59 -3.09
CA LEU A 136 -2.70 -1.55 -4.00
C LEU A 136 -4.12 -1.88 -3.59
N GLY A 137 -4.95 -2.29 -4.54
CA GLY A 137 -6.30 -2.76 -4.27
C GLY A 137 -7.40 -1.75 -4.54
N LEU A 138 -7.03 -0.49 -4.84
CA LEU A 138 -8.00 0.55 -5.15
C LEU A 138 -8.22 0.72 -6.66
N ASP A 139 -7.40 0.07 -7.46
CA ASP A 139 -7.56 0.06 -8.91
C ASP A 139 -7.63 -1.40 -9.35
N GLN A 140 -8.85 -1.87 -9.57
CA GLN A 140 -9.13 -3.26 -9.90
C GLN A 140 -9.36 -3.46 -11.39
N ARG A 141 -8.98 -2.49 -12.20
CA ARG A 141 -9.18 -2.59 -13.64
C ARG A 141 -8.54 -3.86 -14.18
N PRO A 142 -9.25 -4.59 -15.07
CA PRO A 142 -8.65 -5.76 -15.69
C PRO A 142 -7.39 -5.37 -16.46
N VAL A 143 -6.35 -6.20 -16.33
CA VAL A 143 -5.10 -5.99 -17.06
C VAL A 143 -5.23 -6.67 -18.41
N ALA A 144 -4.91 -5.93 -19.49
CA ALA A 144 -4.92 -6.51 -20.82
C ALA A 144 -3.84 -7.60 -20.92
N ARG A 145 -4.21 -8.71 -21.52
CA ARG A 145 -3.29 -9.82 -21.72
C ARG A 145 -3.13 -10.11 -23.18
N HIS A 146 -1.93 -10.36 -23.57
CA HIS A 146 -1.60 -10.65 -24.97
C HIS A 146 -0.85 -11.95 -25.07
#